data_1bd0540597dfff709446038b717ac787
#
_entry.id   1bd0540597dfff709446038b717ac787
#
_cell.length_a   1.000
_cell.length_b   1.000
_cell.length_c   1.000
_cell.angle_alpha   90.00
_cell.angle_beta   90.00
_cell.angle_gamma   90.00
#
_symmetry.space_group_name_H-M   'P 1'
#
loop_
_entity.id
_entity.type
_entity.pdbx_description
1 polymer ?
#
loop_
_entity_poly.entity_id
_entity_poly.type
_entity_poly.pdbx_seq_one_letter_code
_entity_poly.pdbx_strand_id
1 'polypeptide(L)'
;IGETQGIIQWLFETTISASEALPILLFIGIGAMIDFGPLLSQPIMFLFGAAAQFGIFFAICVASLMGFELRDAASIGIIGAADGPTSILVSQIMHSNYVGAIAVAAYSYMALVPIIQPFAIRLVTTKKERRIHMTYSPKNVSKTTKIAFPIVVTIIVGLSSPASVALVGFLMFGNLIRECGVLPALS
;
A
#
# COMPACT_ATOMS: atom_id res chain seq x y z
N ILE A 1 -21.88 -0.86 35.69
CA ILE A 1 -22.03 0.58 35.36
C ILE A 1 -21.11 0.74 34.16
N GLY A 2 -21.70 0.78 32.94
CA GLY A 2 -20.94 0.83 31.69
C GLY A 2 -20.13 2.13 31.62
N GLU A 3 -18.84 2.00 31.33
CA GLU A 3 -18.04 3.13 30.93
C GLU A 3 -18.64 3.69 29.64
N THR A 4 -18.98 4.97 29.64
CA THR A 4 -19.42 5.68 28.45
C THR A 4 -18.21 5.86 27.56
N GLN A 5 -18.00 4.90 26.66
CA GLN A 5 -16.98 5.01 25.62
C GLN A 5 -17.25 6.25 24.78
N GLY A 6 -16.24 7.07 24.57
CA GLY A 6 -16.34 8.21 23.66
C GLY A 6 -16.67 7.74 22.24
N ILE A 7 -17.39 8.56 21.46
CA ILE A 7 -17.77 8.26 20.07
C ILE A 7 -16.57 7.82 19.23
N ILE A 8 -15.41 8.44 19.42
CA ILE A 8 -14.18 8.10 18.69
C ILE A 8 -13.69 6.69 19.04
N GLN A 9 -13.70 6.35 20.33
CA GLN A 9 -13.27 5.02 20.77
C GLN A 9 -14.26 3.95 20.30
N TRP A 10 -15.56 4.21 20.38
CA TRP A 10 -16.60 3.31 19.87
C TRP A 10 -16.46 3.07 18.35
N LEU A 11 -16.23 4.15 17.57
CA LEU A 11 -15.96 4.03 16.14
C LEU A 11 -14.69 3.20 15.87
N PHE A 12 -13.60 3.48 16.56
CA PHE A 12 -12.35 2.73 16.40
C PHE A 12 -12.53 1.24 16.71
N GLU A 13 -13.15 0.92 17.83
CA GLU A 13 -13.40 -0.46 18.24
C GLU A 13 -14.31 -1.19 17.26
N THR A 14 -15.38 -0.55 16.80
CA THR A 14 -16.39 -1.17 15.92
C THR A 14 -15.88 -1.35 14.48
N THR A 15 -15.11 -0.39 13.96
CA THR A 15 -14.76 -0.36 12.53
C THR A 15 -13.35 -0.85 12.23
N ILE A 16 -12.43 -0.76 13.17
CA ILE A 16 -11.02 -1.11 12.97
C ILE A 16 -10.65 -2.34 13.80
N SER A 17 -10.99 -2.35 15.10
CA SER A 17 -10.55 -3.41 16.01
C SER A 17 -11.41 -4.68 15.90
N ALA A 18 -12.72 -4.54 15.74
CA ALA A 18 -13.64 -5.66 15.79
C ALA A 18 -13.97 -6.29 14.43
N SER A 19 -13.86 -5.54 13.31
CA SER A 19 -14.44 -6.01 12.04
C SER A 19 -13.51 -5.94 10.83
N GLU A 20 -12.33 -5.31 10.91
CA GLU A 20 -11.44 -5.05 9.75
C GLU A 20 -12.17 -4.48 8.51
N ALA A 21 -13.45 -4.15 8.64
CA ALA A 21 -14.30 -3.75 7.52
C ALA A 21 -13.82 -2.44 6.86
N LEU A 22 -13.35 -1.51 7.66
CA LEU A 22 -12.88 -0.22 7.16
C LEU A 22 -11.59 -0.33 6.34
N PRO A 23 -10.56 -1.06 6.76
CA PRO A 23 -9.41 -1.38 5.93
C PRO A 23 -9.79 -2.06 4.61
N ILE A 24 -10.69 -3.04 4.63
CA ILE A 24 -11.15 -3.74 3.43
C ILE A 24 -11.79 -2.78 2.43
N LEU A 25 -12.72 -1.93 2.88
CA LEU A 25 -13.37 -0.93 2.04
C LEU A 25 -12.36 0.07 1.45
N LEU A 26 -11.34 0.47 2.23
CA LEU A 26 -10.27 1.33 1.75
C LEU A 26 -9.47 0.65 0.64
N PHE A 27 -9.13 -0.64 0.76
CA PHE A 27 -8.41 -1.37 -0.28
C PHE A 27 -9.22 -1.48 -1.57
N ILE A 28 -10.52 -1.71 -1.50
CA ILE A 28 -11.41 -1.68 -2.68
C ILE A 28 -11.39 -0.30 -3.33
N GLY A 29 -11.52 0.76 -2.53
CA GLY A 29 -11.49 2.14 -3.02
C GLY A 29 -10.16 2.50 -3.68
N ILE A 30 -9.03 2.18 -3.04
CA ILE A 30 -7.69 2.39 -3.60
C ILE A 30 -7.52 1.61 -4.89
N GLY A 31 -7.92 0.33 -4.92
CA GLY A 31 -7.85 -0.50 -6.12
C GLY A 31 -8.63 0.09 -7.29
N ALA A 32 -9.81 0.67 -7.03
CA ALA A 32 -10.61 1.35 -8.05
C ALA A 32 -9.95 2.64 -8.57
N MET A 33 -9.07 3.27 -7.79
CA MET A 33 -8.35 4.49 -8.20
C MET A 33 -7.06 4.20 -8.98
N ILE A 34 -6.44 3.02 -8.79
CA ILE A 34 -5.14 2.68 -9.40
C ILE A 34 -5.31 2.31 -10.87
N ASP A 35 -4.52 2.94 -11.75
CA ASP A 35 -4.36 2.52 -13.14
C ASP A 35 -3.08 1.69 -13.31
N PHE A 36 -3.24 0.40 -13.53
CA PHE A 36 -2.13 -0.51 -13.81
C PHE A 36 -1.70 -0.51 -15.30
N GLY A 37 -2.35 0.25 -16.16
CA GLY A 37 -1.99 0.36 -17.57
C GLY A 37 -0.51 0.67 -17.82
N PRO A 38 0.07 1.70 -17.18
CA PRO A 38 1.51 2.01 -17.30
C PRO A 38 2.41 0.85 -16.88
N LEU A 39 2.08 0.17 -15.80
CA LEU A 39 2.83 -1.00 -15.30
C LEU A 39 2.79 -2.17 -16.29
N LEU A 40 1.62 -2.45 -16.84
CA LEU A 40 1.43 -3.52 -17.84
C LEU A 40 2.11 -3.21 -19.17
N SER A 41 2.20 -1.93 -19.54
CA SER A 41 2.89 -1.50 -20.75
C SER A 41 4.42 -1.56 -20.63
N GLN A 42 4.95 -1.41 -19.42
CA GLN A 42 6.38 -1.40 -19.11
C GLN A 42 6.71 -2.30 -17.90
N PRO A 43 6.84 -3.61 -18.09
CA PRO A 43 7.08 -4.56 -16.98
C PRO A 43 8.33 -4.26 -16.14
N ILE A 44 9.32 -3.54 -16.70
CA ILE A 44 10.53 -3.12 -15.96
C ILE A 44 10.18 -2.28 -14.72
N MET A 45 9.00 -1.67 -14.69
CA MET A 45 8.52 -0.90 -13.52
C MET A 45 8.35 -1.77 -12.26
N PHE A 46 8.20 -3.10 -12.38
CA PHE A 46 8.19 -4.00 -11.23
C PHE A 46 9.50 -3.94 -10.41
N LEU A 47 10.62 -3.55 -11.04
CA LEU A 47 11.89 -3.38 -10.33
C LEU A 47 11.85 -2.25 -9.29
N PHE A 48 11.01 -1.23 -9.48
CA PHE A 48 10.82 -0.19 -8.47
C PHE A 48 10.15 -0.75 -7.20
N GLY A 49 9.23 -1.70 -7.35
CA GLY A 49 8.67 -2.42 -6.21
C GLY A 49 9.73 -3.21 -5.44
N ALA A 50 10.63 -3.90 -6.14
CA ALA A 50 11.75 -4.60 -5.51
C ALA A 50 12.69 -3.63 -4.77
N ALA A 51 12.98 -2.46 -5.35
CA ALA A 51 13.79 -1.42 -4.70
C ALA A 51 13.11 -0.86 -3.43
N ALA A 52 11.78 -0.68 -3.45
CA ALA A 52 11.01 -0.25 -2.28
C ALA A 52 11.10 -1.28 -1.13
N GLN A 53 11.07 -2.58 -1.45
CA GLN A 53 11.23 -3.64 -0.43
C GLN A 53 12.57 -3.55 0.29
N PHE A 54 13.65 -3.19 -0.40
CA PHE A 54 14.94 -2.98 0.24
C PHE A 54 14.85 -1.95 1.37
N GLY A 55 14.16 -0.82 1.16
CA GLY A 55 13.96 0.21 2.17
C GLY A 55 13.19 -0.30 3.40
N ILE A 56 12.15 -1.11 3.18
CA ILE A 56 11.35 -1.72 4.26
C ILE A 56 12.23 -2.63 5.11
N PHE A 57 12.93 -3.58 4.49
CA PHE A 57 13.81 -4.51 5.23
C PHE A 57 14.97 -3.78 5.92
N PHE A 58 15.54 -2.76 5.31
CA PHE A 58 16.55 -1.93 5.94
C PHE A 58 16.02 -1.24 7.21
N ALA A 59 14.81 -0.68 7.15
CA ALA A 59 14.17 -0.07 8.31
C ALA A 59 13.89 -1.09 9.43
N ILE A 60 13.47 -2.31 9.09
CA ILE A 60 13.30 -3.40 10.06
C ILE A 60 14.63 -3.72 10.75
N CYS A 61 15.73 -3.84 9.99
CA CYS A 61 17.04 -4.11 10.55
C CYS A 61 17.49 -2.99 11.51
N VAL A 62 17.30 -1.72 11.11
CA VAL A 62 17.67 -0.58 11.96
C VAL A 62 16.83 -0.55 13.23
N ALA A 63 15.51 -0.74 13.14
CA ALA A 63 14.63 -0.79 14.31
C ALA A 63 15.02 -1.93 15.26
N SER A 64 15.34 -3.10 14.72
CA SER A 64 15.80 -4.24 15.51
C SER A 64 17.14 -3.96 16.20
N LEU A 65 18.08 -3.28 15.54
CA LEU A 65 19.35 -2.84 16.14
C LEU A 65 19.16 -1.78 17.24
N MET A 66 18.10 -0.99 17.16
CA MET A 66 17.72 -0.02 18.20
C MET A 66 17.08 -0.69 19.43
N GLY A 67 16.85 -2.01 19.40
CA GLY A 67 16.32 -2.78 20.53
C GLY A 67 14.81 -2.98 20.51
N PHE A 68 14.11 -2.66 19.42
CA PHE A 68 12.70 -3.01 19.27
C PHE A 68 12.53 -4.52 19.08
N GLU A 69 11.45 -5.08 19.64
CA GLU A 69 11.08 -6.46 19.35
C GLU A 69 10.82 -6.65 17.86
N LEU A 70 11.05 -7.85 17.35
CA LEU A 70 10.90 -8.13 15.91
C LEU A 70 9.50 -7.79 15.36
N ARG A 71 8.45 -7.99 16.18
CA ARG A 71 7.07 -7.64 15.84
C ARG A 71 6.89 -6.13 15.63
N ASP A 72 7.45 -5.35 16.57
CA ASP A 72 7.41 -3.90 16.53
C ASP A 72 8.30 -3.36 15.40
N ALA A 73 9.49 -3.93 15.21
CA ALA A 73 10.39 -3.59 14.13
C ALA A 73 9.76 -3.85 12.74
N ALA A 74 9.08 -4.98 12.56
CA ALA A 74 8.34 -5.30 11.34
C ALA A 74 7.21 -4.30 11.10
N SER A 75 6.47 -3.96 12.15
CA SER A 75 5.38 -2.98 12.10
C SER A 75 5.86 -1.55 11.81
N ILE A 76 7.05 -1.18 12.28
CA ILE A 76 7.73 0.09 11.94
C ILE A 76 8.18 0.06 10.47
N GLY A 77 8.81 -1.03 10.03
CA GLY A 77 9.35 -1.14 8.68
C GLY A 77 8.29 -1.03 7.60
N ILE A 78 7.09 -1.57 7.82
CA ILE A 78 5.99 -1.54 6.84
C ILE A 78 5.50 -0.12 6.53
N ILE A 79 5.77 0.87 7.38
CA ILE A 79 5.48 2.28 7.10
C ILE A 79 6.16 2.72 5.78
N GLY A 80 7.33 2.13 5.48
CA GLY A 80 8.07 2.38 4.24
C GLY A 80 7.34 1.96 2.96
N ALA A 81 6.29 1.15 3.05
CA ALA A 81 5.40 0.85 1.93
C ALA A 81 4.58 2.05 1.47
N ALA A 82 4.57 3.14 2.27
CA ALA A 82 3.79 4.37 2.04
C ALA A 82 2.28 4.11 1.87
N ASP A 83 1.77 3.13 2.61
CA ASP A 83 0.37 2.74 2.64
C ASP A 83 -0.12 2.67 4.10
N GLY A 84 -0.91 3.66 4.50
CA GLY A 84 -1.44 3.79 5.87
C GLY A 84 -2.29 2.59 6.30
N PRO A 85 -3.31 2.18 5.53
CA PRO A 85 -4.15 1.04 5.86
C PRO A 85 -3.36 -0.25 6.06
N THR A 86 -2.40 -0.56 5.18
CA THR A 86 -1.53 -1.74 5.32
C THR A 86 -0.70 -1.67 6.59
N SER A 87 -0.17 -0.49 6.94
CA SER A 87 0.63 -0.30 8.15
C SER A 87 -0.17 -0.59 9.42
N ILE A 88 -1.43 -0.16 9.47
CA ILE A 88 -2.32 -0.45 10.59
C ILE A 88 -2.61 -1.94 10.66
N LEU A 89 -3.03 -2.55 9.54
CA LEU A 89 -3.40 -3.96 9.51
C LEU A 89 -2.22 -4.87 9.90
N VAL A 90 -1.03 -4.63 9.35
CA VAL A 90 0.16 -5.41 9.68
C VAL A 90 0.51 -5.26 11.16
N SER A 91 0.45 -4.03 11.71
CA SER A 91 0.75 -3.80 13.12
C SER A 91 -0.27 -4.46 14.06
N GLN A 92 -1.53 -4.58 13.65
CA GLN A 92 -2.55 -5.34 14.39
C GLN A 92 -2.29 -6.85 14.33
N ILE A 93 -2.03 -7.40 13.15
CA ILE A 93 -1.72 -8.84 12.97
C ILE A 93 -0.46 -9.23 13.76
N MET A 94 0.54 -8.35 13.79
CA MET A 94 1.78 -8.56 14.56
C MET A 94 1.60 -8.34 16.06
N HIS A 95 0.40 -7.88 16.50
CA HIS A 95 0.16 -7.50 17.89
C HIS A 95 1.20 -6.51 18.43
N SER A 96 1.56 -5.51 17.61
CA SER A 96 2.53 -4.48 17.99
C SER A 96 2.01 -3.62 19.16
N ASN A 97 2.90 -3.26 20.07
CA ASN A 97 2.59 -2.35 21.16
C ASN A 97 2.39 -0.90 20.69
N TYR A 98 2.75 -0.58 19.46
CA TYR A 98 2.80 0.78 18.91
C TYR A 98 1.77 1.05 17.81
N VAL A 99 0.67 0.28 17.71
CA VAL A 99 -0.33 0.41 16.63
C VAL A 99 -0.78 1.86 16.42
N GLY A 100 -1.10 2.58 17.50
CA GLY A 100 -1.53 3.98 17.41
C GLY A 100 -0.44 4.91 16.89
N ALA A 101 0.79 4.79 17.39
CA ALA A 101 1.93 5.57 16.93
C ALA A 101 2.28 5.27 15.46
N ILE A 102 2.22 4.00 15.06
CA ILE A 102 2.45 3.55 13.69
C ILE A 102 1.39 4.14 12.75
N ALA A 103 0.13 4.14 13.13
CA ALA A 103 -0.95 4.73 12.35
C ALA A 103 -0.69 6.23 12.09
N VAL A 104 -0.38 6.99 13.14
CA VAL A 104 -0.06 8.43 13.00
C VAL A 104 1.17 8.64 12.13
N ALA A 105 2.23 7.86 12.35
CA ALA A 105 3.46 7.96 11.58
C ALA A 105 3.24 7.62 10.11
N ALA A 106 2.48 6.56 9.79
CA ALA A 106 2.20 6.12 8.42
C ALA A 106 1.44 7.19 7.64
N TYR A 107 0.36 7.75 8.21
CA TYR A 107 -0.40 8.81 7.55
C TYR A 107 0.39 10.12 7.41
N SER A 108 1.18 10.48 8.44
CA SER A 108 2.07 11.64 8.37
C SER A 108 3.14 11.47 7.29
N TYR A 109 3.72 10.26 7.18
CA TYR A 109 4.68 9.92 6.14
C TYR A 109 4.07 10.04 4.75
N MET A 110 2.87 9.49 4.52
CA MET A 110 2.17 9.62 3.25
C MET A 110 1.96 11.08 2.84
N ALA A 111 1.58 11.94 3.79
CA ALA A 111 1.41 13.36 3.52
C ALA A 111 2.74 14.07 3.18
N LEU A 112 3.87 13.59 3.72
CA LEU A 112 5.19 14.15 3.47
C LEU A 112 5.87 13.63 2.20
N VAL A 113 5.46 12.48 1.67
CA VAL A 113 6.05 11.86 0.46
C VAL A 113 6.14 12.83 -0.73
N PRO A 114 5.09 13.59 -1.10
CA PRO A 114 5.16 14.54 -2.22
C PRO A 114 6.20 15.65 -2.01
N ILE A 115 6.55 15.96 -0.78
CA ILE A 115 7.54 16.99 -0.42
C ILE A 115 8.95 16.40 -0.43
N ILE A 116 9.12 15.21 0.16
CA ILE A 116 10.43 14.54 0.32
C ILE A 116 10.92 13.96 -1.00
N GLN A 117 10.03 13.41 -1.80
CA GLN A 117 10.37 12.73 -3.05
C GLN A 117 11.13 13.63 -4.06
N PRO A 118 10.70 14.86 -4.37
CA PRO A 118 11.44 15.74 -5.26
C PRO A 118 12.84 16.10 -4.72
N PHE A 119 12.96 16.23 -3.39
CA PHE A 119 14.25 16.49 -2.75
C PHE A 119 15.21 15.30 -2.90
N ALA A 120 14.74 14.10 -2.58
CA ALA A 120 15.51 12.86 -2.74
C ALA A 120 15.95 12.63 -4.19
N ILE A 121 15.06 12.86 -5.15
CA ILE A 121 15.39 12.78 -6.58
C ILE A 121 16.50 13.76 -6.95
N ARG A 122 16.46 14.98 -6.42
CA ARG A 122 17.49 15.99 -6.69
C ARG A 122 18.86 15.63 -6.11
N LEU A 123 18.90 14.88 -5.01
CA LEU A 123 20.15 14.41 -4.39
C LEU A 123 20.82 13.33 -5.21
N VAL A 124 20.05 12.41 -5.80
CA VAL A 124 20.58 11.24 -6.51
C VAL A 124 20.75 11.47 -8.02
N THR A 125 20.15 12.54 -8.58
CA THR A 125 20.16 12.80 -10.02
C THR A 125 20.84 14.13 -10.37
N THR A 126 21.54 14.13 -11.49
CA THR A 126 22.15 15.35 -12.04
C THR A 126 21.12 16.21 -12.80
N LYS A 127 21.45 17.49 -13.02
CA LYS A 127 20.61 18.39 -13.83
C LYS A 127 20.44 17.91 -15.27
N LYS A 128 21.44 17.20 -15.82
CA LYS A 128 21.38 16.64 -17.19
C LYS A 128 20.39 15.50 -17.26
N GLU A 129 20.42 14.57 -16.31
CA GLU A 129 19.50 13.42 -16.25
C GLU A 129 18.05 13.88 -16.07
N ARG A 130 17.79 14.90 -15.25
CA ARG A 130 16.43 15.44 -15.07
C ARG A 130 15.88 16.16 -16.28
N ARG A 131 16.71 16.52 -17.29
CA ARG A 131 16.30 17.16 -18.53
C ARG A 131 16.03 16.17 -19.68
N ILE A 132 16.31 14.88 -19.45
CA ILE A 132 16.05 13.85 -20.45
C ILE A 132 14.52 13.78 -20.64
N HIS A 133 14.06 14.10 -21.85
CA HIS A 133 12.67 13.97 -22.21
C HIS A 133 12.40 12.52 -22.58
N MET A 134 11.76 11.79 -21.67
CA MET A 134 11.31 10.44 -21.96
C MET A 134 10.03 10.52 -22.78
N THR A 135 10.08 10.06 -24.02
CA THR A 135 8.88 9.87 -24.83
C THR A 135 8.08 8.71 -24.24
N TYR A 136 7.03 9.04 -23.48
CA TYR A 136 6.08 8.05 -23.01
C TYR A 136 5.22 7.62 -24.21
N SER A 137 5.51 6.45 -24.76
CA SER A 137 4.65 5.79 -25.74
C SER A 137 3.95 4.64 -25.02
N PRO A 138 2.73 4.85 -24.51
CA PRO A 138 1.95 3.77 -23.90
C PRO A 138 1.65 2.75 -25.00
N LYS A 139 2.23 1.55 -24.89
CA LYS A 139 1.73 0.41 -25.66
C LYS A 139 0.27 0.23 -25.25
N ASN A 140 -0.63 0.22 -26.20
CA ASN A 140 -2.03 0.00 -25.95
C ASN A 140 -2.21 -1.38 -25.32
N VAL A 141 -2.43 -1.41 -24.01
CA VAL A 141 -2.74 -2.65 -23.29
C VAL A 141 -4.21 -2.96 -23.58
N SER A 142 -4.47 -4.19 -24.05
CA SER A 142 -5.83 -4.59 -24.39
C SER A 142 -6.74 -4.56 -23.14
N LYS A 143 -8.01 -4.27 -23.33
CA LYS A 143 -8.99 -4.29 -22.22
C LYS A 143 -9.04 -5.67 -21.54
N THR A 144 -8.93 -6.74 -22.31
CA THR A 144 -8.89 -8.11 -21.80
C THR A 144 -7.71 -8.32 -20.85
N THR A 145 -6.51 -7.79 -21.20
CA THR A 145 -5.32 -7.88 -20.35
C THR A 145 -5.53 -7.12 -19.03
N LYS A 146 -6.13 -5.92 -19.09
CA LYS A 146 -6.43 -5.13 -17.90
C LYS A 146 -7.42 -5.81 -16.97
N ILE A 147 -8.42 -6.52 -17.50
CA ILE A 147 -9.40 -7.27 -16.72
C ILE A 147 -8.79 -8.59 -16.18
N ALA A 148 -7.96 -9.27 -16.97
CA ALA A 148 -7.34 -10.51 -16.55
C ALA A 148 -6.27 -10.31 -15.47
N PHE A 149 -5.58 -9.17 -15.48
CA PHE A 149 -4.47 -8.87 -14.57
C PHE A 149 -4.85 -8.99 -13.08
N PRO A 150 -5.90 -8.32 -12.57
CA PRO A 150 -6.27 -8.42 -11.16
C PRO A 150 -6.68 -9.85 -10.75
N ILE A 151 -7.28 -10.62 -11.65
CA ILE A 151 -7.67 -12.00 -11.40
C ILE A 151 -6.41 -12.87 -11.26
N VAL A 152 -5.48 -12.76 -12.20
CA VAL A 152 -4.22 -13.53 -12.20
C VAL A 152 -3.37 -13.19 -10.97
N VAL A 153 -3.25 -11.91 -10.63
CA VAL A 153 -2.49 -11.48 -9.43
C VAL A 153 -3.12 -12.06 -8.16
N THR A 154 -4.44 -12.01 -8.03
CA THR A 154 -5.14 -12.58 -6.86
C THR A 154 -4.89 -14.08 -6.73
N ILE A 155 -4.92 -14.82 -7.84
CA ILE A 155 -4.64 -16.27 -7.84
C ILE A 155 -3.18 -16.54 -7.43
N ILE A 156 -2.22 -15.83 -8.03
CA ILE A 156 -0.79 -16.00 -7.73
C ILE A 156 -0.51 -15.72 -6.25
N VAL A 157 -1.06 -14.61 -5.71
CA VAL A 157 -0.88 -14.24 -4.31
C VAL A 157 -1.58 -15.25 -3.39
N GLY A 158 -2.78 -15.69 -3.73
CA GLY A 158 -3.51 -16.69 -2.95
C GLY A 158 -2.78 -18.03 -2.84
N LEU A 159 -2.07 -18.42 -3.90
CA LEU A 159 -1.26 -19.64 -3.90
C LEU A 159 0.07 -19.49 -3.16
N SER A 160 0.69 -18.31 -3.24
CA SER A 160 2.01 -18.06 -2.66
C SER A 160 1.96 -17.59 -1.20
N SER A 161 0.97 -16.80 -0.84
CA SER A 161 0.81 -16.22 0.50
C SER A 161 -0.67 -16.09 0.87
N PRO A 162 -1.32 -17.17 1.37
CA PRO A 162 -2.74 -17.16 1.73
C PRO A 162 -3.11 -16.05 2.73
N ALA A 163 -2.21 -15.68 3.65
CA ALA A 163 -2.44 -14.61 4.61
C ALA A 163 -2.58 -13.22 3.96
N SER A 164 -1.97 -13.02 2.81
CA SER A 164 -1.99 -11.73 2.08
C SER A 164 -3.15 -11.64 1.07
N VAL A 165 -3.86 -12.74 0.83
CA VAL A 165 -4.90 -12.81 -0.21
C VAL A 165 -6.06 -11.87 0.06
N ALA A 166 -6.41 -11.66 1.31
CA ALA A 166 -7.49 -10.73 1.67
C ALA A 166 -7.14 -9.31 1.22
N LEU A 167 -5.96 -8.80 1.61
CA LEU A 167 -5.47 -7.46 1.26
C LEU A 167 -5.39 -7.26 -0.25
N VAL A 168 -4.62 -8.12 -0.91
CA VAL A 168 -4.38 -8.00 -2.36
C VAL A 168 -5.65 -8.31 -3.14
N GLY A 169 -6.46 -9.27 -2.69
CA GLY A 169 -7.72 -9.63 -3.35
C GLY A 169 -8.73 -8.48 -3.35
N PHE A 170 -8.90 -7.77 -2.25
CA PHE A 170 -9.80 -6.61 -2.19
C PHE A 170 -9.27 -5.43 -3.02
N LEU A 171 -7.95 -5.20 -3.02
CA LEU A 171 -7.31 -4.23 -3.90
C LEU A 171 -7.56 -4.56 -5.37
N MET A 172 -7.31 -5.81 -5.76
CA MET A 172 -7.51 -6.28 -7.12
C MET A 172 -8.98 -6.32 -7.53
N PHE A 173 -9.88 -6.61 -6.58
CA PHE A 173 -11.33 -6.53 -6.80
C PHE A 173 -11.76 -5.08 -7.12
N GLY A 174 -11.27 -4.09 -6.39
CA GLY A 174 -11.49 -2.68 -6.71
C GLY A 174 -11.02 -2.33 -8.12
N ASN A 175 -9.82 -2.77 -8.50
CA ASN A 175 -9.29 -2.56 -9.83
C ASN A 175 -10.13 -3.27 -10.92
N LEU A 176 -10.60 -4.47 -10.65
CA LEU A 176 -11.47 -5.21 -11.57
C LEU A 176 -12.79 -4.45 -11.84
N ILE A 177 -13.40 -3.89 -10.79
CA ILE A 177 -14.62 -3.05 -10.93
C ILE A 177 -14.36 -1.87 -11.87
N ARG A 178 -13.23 -1.19 -11.70
CA ARG A 178 -12.81 -0.09 -12.56
C ARG A 178 -12.66 -0.54 -14.01
N GLU A 179 -11.85 -1.55 -14.28
CA GLU A 179 -11.54 -1.99 -15.64
C GLU A 179 -12.74 -2.61 -16.37
N CYS A 180 -13.68 -3.19 -15.64
CA CYS A 180 -14.97 -3.64 -16.19
C CYS A 180 -15.88 -2.46 -16.59
N GLY A 181 -15.70 -1.27 -16.01
CA GLY A 181 -16.52 -0.09 -16.29
C GLY A 181 -17.94 -0.19 -15.73
N VAL A 182 -18.16 -1.04 -14.70
CA VAL A 182 -19.48 -1.24 -14.10
C VAL A 182 -19.89 -0.06 -13.22
N LEU A 183 -18.91 0.62 -12.62
CA LEU A 183 -19.13 1.76 -11.73
C LEU A 183 -18.27 2.95 -12.14
N PRO A 184 -18.65 3.70 -13.18
CA PRO A 184 -17.86 4.85 -13.67
C PRO A 184 -17.73 5.98 -12.63
N ALA A 185 -18.57 5.99 -11.60
CA ALA A 185 -18.50 6.97 -10.51
C ALA A 185 -17.39 6.68 -9.46
N LEU A 186 -16.81 5.49 -9.50
CA LEU A 186 -15.71 5.07 -8.60
C LEU A 186 -14.34 5.07 -9.27
N SER A 187 -14.29 5.32 -10.57
CA SER A 187 -13.07 5.29 -11.40
C SER A 187 -12.60 6.68 -11.82
#